data_d7fe3982779bf8a029f310f3d5333fcf
#
_entry.id   d7fe3982779bf8a029f310f3d5333fcf
#
_cell.length_a   1.000
_cell.length_b   1.000
_cell.length_c   1.000
_cell.angle_alpha   90.00
_cell.angle_beta   90.00
_cell.angle_gamma   90.00
#
_symmetry.space_group_name_H-M   'P 1'
#
loop_
_entity.id
_entity.type
_entity.pdbx_description
1 polymer ?
#
loop_
_entity_poly.entity_id
_entity_poly.type
_entity_poly.pdbx_seq_one_letter_code
_entity_poly.pdbx_strand_id
1 'polypeptide(L)'
;MPQAVLQALTGHLEREAAIGGYEAEDEAEPRVRETYELLGRLLGAAARNLAIVENATVAFSQAVSAFDFRAGDRIVTTRADYPSNQLTYLSLARRVGVETVRADDLPEGGVDPESVRRLARHPRTRLVALSWVPTNSGLVQDAAAVGAVCAELDVPYLIDACQAVGQLAVDVGALRCDFLAGTGRKFLRGPRGIGFLHVSDRMLERGAFPLFLDMRGADWTDPDAFRLAEGARRFENWEFAYALVAGLSAAARYALVVGAAGRERACRLAALLRPQLADIAGVRVLDRGREQCAIVTVDVAGRNAADLKLRLRQRGINTSSADRKSGVLDMDEKRASTVLRFSPHYYNTEDELETAVAALAELARS
;
A
#
# COMPACT_ATOMS: atom_id res chain seq x y z
N MET A 1 -6.39 -9.88 -12.34
CA MET A 1 -7.55 -8.95 -12.45
C MET A 1 -8.79 -9.79 -12.70
N PRO A 2 -9.92 -9.60 -12.01
CA PRO A 2 -11.20 -10.26 -12.30
C PRO A 2 -11.76 -9.81 -13.66
N GLN A 3 -12.57 -10.68 -14.29
CA GLN A 3 -13.20 -10.36 -15.57
C GLN A 3 -14.09 -9.11 -15.51
N ALA A 4 -14.85 -8.95 -14.42
CA ALA A 4 -15.69 -7.78 -14.21
C ALA A 4 -14.88 -6.46 -14.17
N VAL A 5 -13.65 -6.48 -13.66
CA VAL A 5 -12.76 -5.31 -13.64
C VAL A 5 -12.27 -5.00 -15.05
N LEU A 6 -11.90 -6.01 -15.83
CA LEU A 6 -11.50 -5.83 -17.22
C LEU A 6 -12.66 -5.25 -18.04
N GLN A 7 -13.86 -5.82 -17.92
CA GLN A 7 -15.05 -5.35 -18.63
C GLN A 7 -15.42 -3.90 -18.27
N ALA A 8 -15.32 -3.53 -16.99
CA ALA A 8 -15.62 -2.15 -16.56
C ALA A 8 -14.65 -1.14 -17.19
N LEU A 9 -13.37 -1.50 -17.27
CA LEU A 9 -12.32 -0.67 -17.84
C LEU A 9 -12.47 -0.54 -19.36
N THR A 10 -12.57 -1.67 -20.07
CA THR A 10 -12.67 -1.68 -21.54
C THR A 10 -13.99 -1.07 -22.02
N GLY A 11 -15.10 -1.32 -21.31
CA GLY A 11 -16.40 -0.74 -21.65
C GLY A 11 -16.42 0.80 -21.54
N HIS A 12 -15.66 1.41 -20.64
CA HIS A 12 -15.54 2.86 -20.60
C HIS A 12 -14.72 3.38 -21.79
N LEU A 13 -13.58 2.75 -22.12
CA LEU A 13 -12.78 3.12 -23.28
C LEU A 13 -13.55 2.97 -24.61
N GLU A 14 -14.35 1.93 -24.75
CA GLU A 14 -15.24 1.73 -25.88
C GLU A 14 -16.30 2.84 -25.96
N ARG A 15 -16.79 3.30 -24.80
CA ARG A 15 -17.75 4.40 -24.75
C ARG A 15 -17.11 5.73 -25.14
N GLU A 16 -15.92 6.06 -24.63
CA GLU A 16 -15.15 7.24 -25.03
C GLU A 16 -14.92 7.26 -26.56
N ALA A 17 -14.53 6.12 -27.13
CA ALA A 17 -14.32 6.00 -28.57
C ALA A 17 -15.60 6.20 -29.40
N ALA A 18 -16.76 5.87 -28.83
CA ALA A 18 -18.04 5.94 -29.53
C ALA A 18 -18.71 7.31 -29.49
N ILE A 19 -18.57 8.05 -28.38
CA ILE A 19 -19.35 9.30 -28.17
C ILE A 19 -18.49 10.53 -27.86
N GLY A 20 -17.19 10.37 -27.57
CA GLY A 20 -16.28 11.42 -27.11
C GLY A 20 -15.96 11.33 -25.63
N GLY A 21 -14.81 11.90 -25.25
CA GLY A 21 -14.28 11.79 -23.89
C GLY A 21 -15.12 12.53 -22.85
N TYR A 22 -15.54 13.76 -23.12
CA TYR A 22 -16.35 14.57 -22.20
C TYR A 22 -17.76 14.00 -22.00
N GLU A 23 -18.38 13.52 -23.07
CA GLU A 23 -19.71 12.90 -23.02
C GLU A 23 -19.66 11.57 -22.23
N ALA A 24 -18.59 10.81 -22.39
CA ALA A 24 -18.39 9.57 -21.63
C ALA A 24 -18.06 9.86 -20.14
N GLU A 25 -17.37 10.97 -19.84
CA GLU A 25 -17.16 11.48 -18.49
C GLU A 25 -18.48 11.81 -17.80
N ASP A 26 -19.35 12.59 -18.45
CA ASP A 26 -20.68 12.94 -17.91
C ASP A 26 -21.50 11.69 -17.57
N GLU A 27 -21.50 10.70 -18.47
CA GLU A 27 -22.18 9.42 -18.23
C GLU A 27 -21.54 8.59 -17.10
N ALA A 28 -20.24 8.74 -16.85
CA ALA A 28 -19.51 8.02 -15.81
C ALA A 28 -19.72 8.59 -14.39
N GLU A 29 -20.21 9.82 -14.25
CA GLU A 29 -20.34 10.53 -12.96
C GLU A 29 -21.01 9.68 -11.86
N PRO A 30 -22.12 8.98 -12.07
CA PRO A 30 -22.72 8.13 -11.05
C PRO A 30 -21.78 6.99 -10.60
N ARG A 31 -21.00 6.43 -11.51
CA ARG A 31 -20.03 5.35 -11.20
C ARG A 31 -18.82 5.90 -10.45
N VAL A 32 -18.38 7.09 -10.80
CA VAL A 32 -17.30 7.78 -10.07
C VAL A 32 -17.73 7.98 -8.61
N ARG A 33 -18.93 8.50 -8.38
CA ARG A 33 -19.50 8.69 -7.04
C ARG A 33 -19.57 7.38 -6.26
N GLU A 34 -20.10 6.33 -6.89
CA GLU A 34 -20.16 4.99 -6.31
C GLU A 34 -18.78 4.44 -5.93
N THR A 35 -17.71 4.81 -6.66
CA THR A 35 -16.35 4.36 -6.35
C THR A 35 -15.90 4.82 -4.97
N TYR A 36 -16.19 6.07 -4.60
CA TYR A 36 -15.89 6.58 -3.24
C TYR A 36 -16.69 5.83 -2.17
N GLU A 37 -17.96 5.54 -2.43
CA GLU A 37 -18.80 4.78 -1.49
C GLU A 37 -18.29 3.35 -1.29
N LEU A 38 -17.91 2.67 -2.37
CA LEU A 38 -17.36 1.31 -2.30
C LEU A 38 -16.00 1.27 -1.59
N LEU A 39 -15.12 2.23 -1.88
CA LEU A 39 -13.85 2.38 -1.15
C LEU A 39 -14.11 2.72 0.32
N GLY A 40 -15.07 3.60 0.61
CA GLY A 40 -15.47 3.93 1.97
C GLY A 40 -15.91 2.70 2.76
N ARG A 41 -16.75 1.86 2.17
CA ARG A 41 -17.17 0.57 2.77
C ARG A 41 -16.01 -0.40 2.97
N LEU A 42 -15.03 -0.41 2.05
CA LEU A 42 -13.86 -1.28 2.11
C LEU A 42 -12.89 -0.87 3.21
N LEU A 43 -12.81 0.43 3.52
CA LEU A 43 -11.83 1.03 4.43
C LEU A 43 -12.42 1.46 5.78
N GLY A 44 -13.74 1.38 5.96
CA GLY A 44 -14.41 1.95 7.14
C GLY A 44 -14.37 3.48 7.16
N ALA A 45 -14.41 4.14 5.99
CA ALA A 45 -14.28 5.59 5.84
C ALA A 45 -15.54 6.21 5.21
N ALA A 46 -15.81 7.49 5.49
CA ALA A 46 -16.81 8.24 4.72
C ALA A 46 -16.28 8.57 3.33
N ALA A 47 -17.14 8.62 2.32
CA ALA A 47 -16.77 8.92 0.93
C ALA A 47 -16.05 10.28 0.80
N ARG A 48 -16.44 11.30 1.60
CA ARG A 48 -15.82 12.63 1.64
C ARG A 48 -14.35 12.63 2.12
N ASN A 49 -13.93 11.57 2.80
CA ASN A 49 -12.57 11.38 3.32
C ASN A 49 -11.64 10.66 2.33
N LEU A 50 -12.10 10.42 1.11
CA LEU A 50 -11.37 9.66 0.10
C LEU A 50 -11.04 10.56 -1.10
N ALA A 51 -9.82 10.40 -1.59
CA ALA A 51 -9.34 10.93 -2.85
C ALA A 51 -8.89 9.79 -3.76
N ILE A 52 -9.18 9.86 -5.05
CA ILE A 52 -8.69 8.93 -6.07
C ILE A 52 -7.51 9.59 -6.75
N VAL A 53 -6.41 8.87 -6.85
CA VAL A 53 -5.13 9.36 -7.40
C VAL A 53 -4.50 8.31 -8.32
N GLU A 54 -3.49 8.67 -9.08
CA GLU A 54 -2.86 7.84 -10.11
C GLU A 54 -2.20 6.57 -9.53
N ASN A 55 -1.73 6.64 -8.29
CA ASN A 55 -1.14 5.50 -7.58
C ASN A 55 -0.84 5.85 -6.12
N ALA A 56 -0.48 4.85 -5.33
CA ALA A 56 -0.20 5.05 -3.91
C ALA A 56 1.08 5.89 -3.64
N THR A 57 2.03 5.96 -4.56
CA THR A 57 3.20 6.84 -4.38
C THR A 57 2.77 8.30 -4.47
N VAL A 58 1.85 8.63 -5.39
CA VAL A 58 1.23 9.96 -5.46
C VAL A 58 0.43 10.23 -4.18
N ALA A 59 -0.45 9.30 -3.74
CA ALA A 59 -1.19 9.41 -2.49
C ALA A 59 -0.27 9.72 -1.30
N PHE A 60 0.81 8.96 -1.15
CA PHE A 60 1.77 9.11 -0.07
C PHE A 60 2.50 10.47 -0.14
N SER A 61 2.98 10.84 -1.33
CA SER A 61 3.70 12.08 -1.53
C SER A 61 2.80 13.30 -1.30
N GLN A 62 1.54 13.27 -1.74
CA GLN A 62 0.58 14.33 -1.48
C GLN A 62 0.26 14.46 0.01
N ALA A 63 0.05 13.33 0.73
CA ALA A 63 -0.14 13.36 2.18
C ALA A 63 1.06 13.96 2.92
N VAL A 64 2.29 13.57 2.54
CA VAL A 64 3.52 14.13 3.13
C VAL A 64 3.68 15.60 2.77
N SER A 65 3.31 16.02 1.57
CA SER A 65 3.41 17.40 1.12
C SER A 65 2.43 18.36 1.80
N ALA A 66 1.43 17.84 2.50
CA ALA A 66 0.48 18.65 3.27
C ALA A 66 1.07 19.21 4.59
N PHE A 67 2.32 18.92 4.86
CA PHE A 67 3.03 19.41 6.06
C PHE A 67 4.06 20.48 5.68
N ASP A 68 3.99 21.63 6.34
CA ASP A 68 5.01 22.69 6.26
C ASP A 68 6.24 22.30 7.08
N PHE A 69 7.04 21.38 6.54
CA PHE A 69 8.26 20.94 7.19
C PHE A 69 9.33 22.03 7.24
N ARG A 70 10.05 22.09 8.36
CA ARG A 70 11.19 22.97 8.59
C ARG A 70 12.44 22.17 8.98
N ALA A 71 13.60 22.78 8.84
CA ALA A 71 14.87 22.15 9.23
C ALA A 71 14.82 21.67 10.69
N GLY A 72 15.21 20.41 10.92
CA GLY A 72 15.17 19.73 12.21
C GLY A 72 13.79 19.17 12.60
N ASP A 73 12.73 19.34 11.79
CA ASP A 73 11.50 18.58 11.99
C ASP A 73 11.75 17.10 11.74
N ARG A 74 10.97 16.23 12.43
CA ARG A 74 11.18 14.80 12.41
C ARG A 74 10.02 14.04 11.80
N ILE A 75 10.38 13.04 10.99
CA ILE A 75 9.46 11.96 10.58
C ILE A 75 9.92 10.69 11.26
N VAL A 76 9.04 10.07 12.05
CA VAL A 76 9.26 8.74 12.63
C VAL A 76 8.76 7.70 11.65
N THR A 77 9.59 6.71 11.33
CA THR A 77 9.24 5.60 10.44
C THR A 77 9.80 4.27 10.98
N THR A 78 9.74 3.20 10.20
CA THR A 78 10.19 1.87 10.58
C THR A 78 11.36 1.40 9.71
N ARG A 79 12.02 0.32 10.12
CA ARG A 79 13.13 -0.27 9.36
C ARG A 79 12.62 -0.98 8.09
N ALA A 80 11.45 -1.63 8.20
CA ALA A 80 10.79 -2.35 7.12
C ALA A 80 9.79 -1.47 6.37
N ASP A 81 10.27 -0.39 5.74
CA ASP A 81 9.44 0.56 4.99
C ASP A 81 9.64 0.43 3.48
N TYR A 82 8.68 0.96 2.71
CA TYR A 82 8.72 0.92 1.25
C TYR A 82 9.77 1.91 0.69
N PRO A 83 10.58 1.51 -0.32
CA PRO A 83 11.68 2.34 -0.81
C PRO A 83 11.26 3.74 -1.27
N SER A 84 10.11 3.87 -1.95
CA SER A 84 9.64 5.19 -2.39
C SER A 84 9.34 6.12 -1.22
N ASN A 85 8.82 5.58 -0.10
CA ASN A 85 8.58 6.35 1.12
C ASN A 85 9.92 6.83 1.70
N GLN A 86 10.92 5.94 1.79
CA GLN A 86 12.27 6.30 2.23
C GLN A 86 12.91 7.37 1.34
N LEU A 87 12.74 7.28 0.01
CA LEU A 87 13.22 8.28 -0.93
C LEU A 87 12.52 9.65 -0.74
N THR A 88 11.23 9.66 -0.41
CA THR A 88 10.49 10.88 -0.05
C THR A 88 11.13 11.54 1.18
N TYR A 89 11.42 10.78 2.25
CA TYR A 89 12.07 11.32 3.45
C TYR A 89 13.48 11.82 3.17
N LEU A 90 14.29 11.07 2.42
CA LEU A 90 15.62 11.48 2.02
C LEU A 90 15.62 12.75 1.16
N SER A 91 14.62 12.91 0.29
CA SER A 91 14.42 14.13 -0.48
C SER A 91 14.13 15.32 0.43
N LEU A 92 13.24 15.16 1.42
CA LEU A 92 12.93 16.20 2.42
C LEU A 92 14.15 16.52 3.29
N ALA A 93 14.92 15.52 3.71
CA ALA A 93 16.16 15.73 4.46
C ALA A 93 17.12 16.60 3.67
N ARG A 94 17.31 16.30 2.38
CA ARG A 94 18.24 17.05 1.52
C ARG A 94 17.78 18.47 1.19
N ARG A 95 16.46 18.66 0.99
CA ARG A 95 15.90 19.94 0.53
C ARG A 95 15.56 20.89 1.66
N VAL A 96 15.08 20.36 2.78
CA VAL A 96 14.48 21.13 3.87
C VAL A 96 15.22 20.92 5.19
N GLY A 97 16.00 19.83 5.33
CA GLY A 97 16.68 19.49 6.58
C GLY A 97 15.80 18.72 7.57
N VAL A 98 14.82 17.97 7.08
CA VAL A 98 14.00 17.05 7.89
C VAL A 98 14.83 15.87 8.35
N GLU A 99 14.67 15.47 9.61
CA GLU A 99 15.33 14.29 10.19
C GLU A 99 14.41 13.07 10.07
N THR A 100 14.90 11.97 9.48
CA THR A 100 14.21 10.67 9.49
C THR A 100 14.73 9.84 10.62
N VAL A 101 13.87 9.53 11.61
CA VAL A 101 14.19 8.66 12.74
C VAL A 101 13.41 7.35 12.64
N ARG A 102 14.04 6.26 12.99
CA ARG A 102 13.47 4.92 12.83
C ARG A 102 13.21 4.29 14.17
N ALA A 103 11.98 3.81 14.37
CA ALA A 103 11.62 3.02 15.53
C ALA A 103 12.37 1.68 15.50
N ASP A 104 12.65 1.17 16.68
CA ASP A 104 13.20 -0.17 16.85
C ASP A 104 12.12 -1.22 16.53
N ASP A 105 12.56 -2.42 16.19
CA ASP A 105 11.69 -3.57 16.01
C ASP A 105 11.64 -4.41 17.31
N LEU A 106 10.53 -5.14 17.48
CA LEU A 106 10.42 -6.19 18.48
C LEU A 106 11.38 -7.36 18.17
N PRO A 107 11.80 -8.14 19.15
CA PRO A 107 12.72 -9.27 18.93
C PRO A 107 12.22 -10.27 17.88
N GLU A 108 10.92 -10.52 17.84
CA GLU A 108 10.27 -11.39 16.85
C GLU A 108 10.10 -10.73 15.48
N GLY A 109 10.33 -9.43 15.37
CA GLY A 109 10.12 -8.60 14.17
C GLY A 109 8.84 -7.78 14.22
N GLY A 110 8.82 -6.72 13.43
CA GLY A 110 7.77 -5.70 13.43
C GLY A 110 8.07 -4.56 14.39
N VAL A 111 7.48 -3.41 14.11
CA VAL A 111 7.71 -2.18 14.86
C VAL A 111 7.36 -2.35 16.34
N ASP A 112 8.23 -1.83 17.22
CA ASP A 112 7.95 -1.67 18.66
C ASP A 112 7.15 -0.37 18.89
N PRO A 113 5.86 -0.44 19.30
CA PRO A 113 5.05 0.74 19.58
C PRO A 113 5.63 1.63 20.67
N GLU A 114 6.36 1.08 21.64
CA GLU A 114 7.01 1.86 22.70
C GLU A 114 8.23 2.63 22.18
N SER A 115 8.94 2.07 21.20
CA SER A 115 9.96 2.82 20.48
C SER A 115 9.35 3.98 19.68
N VAL A 116 8.21 3.74 19.00
CA VAL A 116 7.46 4.83 18.35
C VAL A 116 7.05 5.89 19.36
N ARG A 117 6.49 5.51 20.52
CA ARG A 117 6.09 6.43 21.59
C ARG A 117 7.25 7.31 22.05
N ARG A 118 8.41 6.70 22.31
CA ARG A 118 9.61 7.41 22.74
C ARG A 118 10.06 8.45 21.71
N LEU A 119 10.05 8.10 20.43
CA LEU A 119 10.47 8.98 19.33
C LEU A 119 9.42 10.05 19.02
N ALA A 120 8.13 9.70 19.06
CA ALA A 120 7.02 10.61 18.76
C ALA A 120 6.83 11.72 19.81
N ARG A 121 7.26 11.52 21.07
CA ARG A 121 7.25 12.55 22.11
C ARG A 121 8.19 13.73 21.85
N HIS A 122 9.10 13.59 20.91
CA HIS A 122 10.00 14.71 20.60
C HIS A 122 9.20 15.88 19.98
N PRO A 123 9.35 17.14 20.47
CA PRO A 123 8.49 18.26 20.10
C PRO A 123 8.56 18.67 18.64
N ARG A 124 9.60 18.20 17.92
CA ARG A 124 9.75 18.40 16.48
C ARG A 124 9.27 17.22 15.66
N THR A 125 8.67 16.20 16.24
CA THR A 125 8.03 15.12 15.45
C THR A 125 6.74 15.64 14.83
N ARG A 126 6.70 15.65 13.51
CA ARG A 126 5.58 16.18 12.71
C ARG A 126 4.72 15.10 12.11
N LEU A 127 5.27 13.88 11.95
CA LEU A 127 4.62 12.77 11.29
C LEU A 127 5.19 11.45 11.79
N VAL A 128 4.32 10.47 12.00
CA VAL A 128 4.67 9.05 12.07
C VAL A 128 4.18 8.40 10.78
N ALA A 129 5.03 7.64 10.08
CA ALA A 129 4.68 6.97 8.84
C ALA A 129 5.08 5.49 8.88
N LEU A 130 4.19 4.60 8.44
CA LEU A 130 4.32 3.16 8.55
C LEU A 130 3.90 2.45 7.26
N SER A 131 4.75 1.60 6.69
CA SER A 131 4.30 0.57 5.75
C SER A 131 3.68 -0.59 6.54
N TRP A 132 2.35 -0.75 6.45
CA TRP A 132 1.62 -1.75 7.25
C TRP A 132 2.06 -3.18 6.94
N VAL A 133 2.22 -3.48 5.65
CA VAL A 133 2.79 -4.75 5.17
C VAL A 133 3.97 -4.45 4.26
N PRO A 134 5.20 -4.74 4.68
CA PRO A 134 6.40 -4.50 3.87
C PRO A 134 6.41 -5.31 2.57
N THR A 135 7.13 -4.81 1.56
CA THR A 135 7.16 -5.46 0.24
C THR A 135 7.89 -6.81 0.27
N ASN A 136 8.94 -6.93 1.07
CA ASN A 136 9.84 -8.08 1.10
C ASN A 136 9.64 -8.95 2.34
N SER A 137 8.41 -8.99 2.88
CA SER A 137 8.07 -9.79 4.03
C SER A 137 6.58 -10.08 4.08
N GLY A 138 6.23 -11.23 4.65
CA GLY A 138 4.86 -11.53 5.07
C GLY A 138 4.45 -10.85 6.37
N LEU A 139 5.34 -10.08 7.00
CA LEU A 139 5.09 -9.35 8.24
C LEU A 139 3.86 -8.44 8.12
N VAL A 140 2.97 -8.50 9.10
CA VAL A 140 1.95 -7.48 9.35
C VAL A 140 2.39 -6.68 10.57
N GLN A 141 2.67 -5.40 10.37
CA GLN A 141 3.05 -4.50 11.46
C GLN A 141 1.83 -4.15 12.33
N ASP A 142 2.02 -3.94 13.62
CA ASP A 142 0.93 -3.53 14.52
C ASP A 142 0.56 -2.06 14.32
N ALA A 143 -0.09 -1.79 13.17
CA ALA A 143 -0.52 -0.46 12.78
C ALA A 143 -1.52 0.15 13.77
N ALA A 144 -2.36 -0.66 14.41
CA ALA A 144 -3.34 -0.19 15.37
C ALA A 144 -2.68 0.28 16.69
N ALA A 145 -1.68 -0.45 17.20
CA ALA A 145 -0.94 -0.03 18.37
C ALA A 145 -0.13 1.26 18.12
N VAL A 146 0.49 1.39 16.92
CA VAL A 146 1.14 2.64 16.50
C VAL A 146 0.12 3.78 16.41
N GLY A 147 -1.06 3.55 15.86
CA GLY A 147 -2.13 4.54 15.77
C GLY A 147 -2.64 4.98 17.15
N ALA A 148 -2.72 4.07 18.12
CA ALA A 148 -3.07 4.41 19.50
C ALA A 148 -2.03 5.35 20.14
N VAL A 149 -0.74 5.11 19.90
CA VAL A 149 0.35 5.99 20.33
C VAL A 149 0.25 7.37 19.68
N CYS A 150 0.03 7.43 18.36
CA CYS A 150 -0.09 8.68 17.63
C CYS A 150 -1.28 9.51 18.08
N ALA A 151 -2.44 8.87 18.33
CA ALA A 151 -3.63 9.53 18.84
C ALA A 151 -3.43 10.08 20.27
N GLU A 152 -2.76 9.33 21.15
CA GLU A 152 -2.44 9.78 22.51
C GLU A 152 -1.54 11.04 22.51
N LEU A 153 -0.57 11.08 21.60
CA LEU A 153 0.42 12.14 21.51
C LEU A 153 0.02 13.29 20.56
N ASP A 154 -1.16 13.21 19.94
CA ASP A 154 -1.67 14.16 18.93
C ASP A 154 -0.71 14.34 17.72
N VAL A 155 0.06 13.29 17.38
CA VAL A 155 0.96 13.29 16.22
C VAL A 155 0.26 12.71 15.00
N PRO A 156 0.29 13.36 13.83
CA PRO A 156 -0.28 12.83 12.60
C PRO A 156 0.30 11.46 12.20
N TYR A 157 -0.57 10.57 11.71
CA TYR A 157 -0.21 9.21 11.35
C TYR A 157 -0.59 8.84 9.92
N LEU A 158 0.41 8.45 9.12
CA LEU A 158 0.27 8.03 7.72
C LEU A 158 0.58 6.54 7.58
N ILE A 159 -0.34 5.78 6.98
CA ILE A 159 -0.18 4.36 6.68
C ILE A 159 -0.02 4.14 5.18
N ASP A 160 1.03 3.47 4.76
CA ASP A 160 1.09 2.81 3.45
C ASP A 160 0.41 1.43 3.57
N ALA A 161 -0.82 1.35 3.08
CA ALA A 161 -1.65 0.15 3.08
C ALA A 161 -1.65 -0.59 1.74
N CYS A 162 -0.68 -0.31 0.86
CA CYS A 162 -0.61 -0.89 -0.49
C CYS A 162 -0.69 -2.40 -0.52
N GLN A 163 -0.06 -3.07 0.42
CA GLN A 163 -0.07 -4.53 0.49
C GLN A 163 -1.22 -5.04 1.38
N ALA A 164 -1.78 -4.21 2.25
CA ALA A 164 -2.82 -4.60 3.20
C ALA A 164 -4.20 -4.69 2.54
N VAL A 165 -4.58 -3.65 1.77
CA VAL A 165 -5.91 -3.58 1.15
C VAL A 165 -6.12 -4.72 0.16
N GLY A 166 -7.18 -5.49 0.39
CA GLY A 166 -7.54 -6.68 -0.38
C GLY A 166 -7.12 -8.01 0.25
N GLN A 167 -6.17 -8.02 1.22
CA GLN A 167 -5.81 -9.23 1.96
C GLN A 167 -6.01 -9.13 3.48
N LEU A 168 -6.07 -7.93 4.03
CA LEU A 168 -6.38 -7.69 5.45
C LEU A 168 -7.71 -6.94 5.58
N ALA A 169 -8.34 -7.04 6.74
CA ALA A 169 -9.43 -6.17 7.11
C ALA A 169 -8.89 -4.76 7.37
N VAL A 170 -9.49 -3.74 6.77
CA VAL A 170 -9.09 -2.35 6.95
C VAL A 170 -10.24 -1.59 7.59
N ASP A 171 -9.94 -0.89 8.67
CA ASP A 171 -10.84 0.05 9.33
C ASP A 171 -10.00 1.23 9.81
N VAL A 172 -10.13 2.37 9.12
CA VAL A 172 -9.35 3.57 9.42
C VAL A 172 -9.63 4.12 10.81
N GLY A 173 -10.83 3.90 11.35
CA GLY A 173 -11.19 4.27 12.71
C GLY A 173 -10.46 3.42 13.75
N ALA A 174 -10.38 2.11 13.55
CA ALA A 174 -9.60 1.21 14.42
C ALA A 174 -8.10 1.48 14.31
N LEU A 175 -7.61 1.79 13.12
CA LEU A 175 -6.21 2.17 12.87
C LEU A 175 -5.85 3.56 13.40
N ARG A 176 -6.85 4.41 13.66
CA ARG A 176 -6.67 5.80 14.11
C ARG A 176 -5.69 6.59 13.23
N CYS A 177 -5.67 6.30 11.92
CA CYS A 177 -4.76 6.97 11.00
C CYS A 177 -5.36 8.26 10.45
N ASP A 178 -4.49 9.23 10.21
CA ASP A 178 -4.86 10.49 9.56
C ASP A 178 -4.83 10.40 8.06
N PHE A 179 -3.88 9.62 7.53
CA PHE A 179 -3.75 9.34 6.12
C PHE A 179 -3.56 7.84 5.91
N LEU A 180 -4.20 7.30 4.85
CA LEU A 180 -3.95 5.93 4.41
C LEU A 180 -3.83 5.92 2.88
N ALA A 181 -2.65 5.57 2.40
CA ALA A 181 -2.36 5.42 0.97
C ALA A 181 -2.57 3.98 0.50
N GLY A 182 -3.31 3.80 -0.60
CA GLY A 182 -3.58 2.48 -1.17
C GLY A 182 -3.45 2.44 -2.69
N THR A 183 -3.37 1.24 -3.26
CA THR A 183 -3.27 1.01 -4.71
C THR A 183 -4.24 -0.06 -5.19
N GLY A 184 -4.82 0.14 -6.38
CA GLY A 184 -5.78 -0.80 -6.96
C GLY A 184 -5.18 -2.15 -7.37
N ARG A 185 -3.96 -2.18 -7.88
CA ARG A 185 -3.37 -3.31 -8.63
C ARG A 185 -2.85 -4.50 -7.81
N LYS A 186 -2.74 -4.40 -6.49
CA LYS A 186 -2.17 -5.46 -5.65
C LYS A 186 -3.26 -6.46 -5.22
N PHE A 187 -3.39 -6.75 -3.95
CA PHE A 187 -4.40 -7.72 -3.46
C PHE A 187 -5.85 -7.30 -3.74
N LEU A 188 -6.11 -6.01 -3.99
CA LEU A 188 -7.41 -5.52 -4.45
C LEU A 188 -7.76 -5.98 -5.88
N ARG A 189 -6.75 -6.40 -6.70
CA ARG A 189 -6.91 -6.92 -8.07
C ARG A 189 -7.51 -5.93 -9.09
N GLY A 190 -7.44 -4.64 -8.80
CA GLY A 190 -7.81 -3.56 -9.72
C GLY A 190 -6.75 -3.27 -10.78
N PRO A 191 -6.95 -2.27 -11.61
CA PRO A 191 -6.00 -1.90 -12.66
C PRO A 191 -4.72 -1.25 -12.09
N ARG A 192 -3.68 -1.19 -12.93
CA ARG A 192 -2.50 -0.36 -12.70
C ARG A 192 -2.83 1.09 -13.02
N GLY A 193 -2.08 2.02 -12.43
CA GLY A 193 -2.24 3.44 -12.72
C GLY A 193 -3.34 4.11 -11.91
N ILE A 194 -3.88 3.44 -10.88
CA ILE A 194 -4.86 4.02 -9.98
C ILE A 194 -4.61 3.61 -8.53
N GLY A 195 -4.85 4.55 -7.63
CA GLY A 195 -4.77 4.40 -6.19
C GLY A 195 -5.77 5.30 -5.49
N PHE A 196 -5.65 5.40 -4.19
CA PHE A 196 -6.51 6.24 -3.36
C PHE A 196 -5.78 6.69 -2.10
N LEU A 197 -6.27 7.80 -1.54
CA LEU A 197 -5.84 8.37 -0.28
C LEU A 197 -7.06 8.55 0.62
N HIS A 198 -7.00 8.03 1.85
CA HIS A 198 -7.88 8.46 2.92
C HIS A 198 -7.24 9.61 3.68
N VAL A 199 -8.06 10.61 4.03
CA VAL A 199 -7.70 11.76 4.87
C VAL A 199 -8.72 11.88 5.99
N SER A 200 -8.27 11.88 7.25
CA SER A 200 -9.15 12.00 8.42
C SER A 200 -9.84 13.36 8.49
N ASP A 201 -11.02 13.41 9.13
CA ASP A 201 -11.71 14.69 9.40
C ASP A 201 -10.81 15.64 10.17
N ARG A 202 -10.05 15.14 11.14
CA ARG A 202 -9.07 15.91 11.91
C ARG A 202 -8.08 16.66 11.01
N MET A 203 -7.55 16.02 9.98
CA MET A 203 -6.61 16.67 9.07
C MET A 203 -7.31 17.62 8.10
N LEU A 204 -8.51 17.28 7.64
CA LEU A 204 -9.31 18.18 6.81
C LEU A 204 -9.69 19.47 7.57
N GLU A 205 -10.07 19.36 8.83
CA GLU A 205 -10.40 20.48 9.73
C GLU A 205 -9.16 21.33 10.09
N ARG A 206 -7.99 20.71 10.18
CA ARG A 206 -6.69 21.42 10.30
C ARG A 206 -6.28 22.13 9.02
N GLY A 207 -7.06 22.02 7.95
CA GLY A 207 -6.78 22.68 6.68
C GLY A 207 -5.71 21.98 5.84
N ALA A 208 -5.44 20.67 6.04
CA ALA A 208 -4.46 19.94 5.25
C ALA A 208 -4.84 19.92 3.77
N PHE A 209 -3.89 20.26 2.91
CA PHE A 209 -3.99 20.19 1.44
C PHE A 209 -2.59 19.92 0.86
N PRO A 210 -2.46 19.37 -0.36
CA PRO A 210 -1.17 19.06 -0.94
C PRO A 210 -0.40 20.34 -1.32
N LEU A 211 0.93 20.25 -1.43
CA LEU A 211 1.79 21.38 -1.80
C LEU A 211 1.38 22.02 -3.13
N PHE A 212 0.95 21.22 -4.09
CA PHE A 212 0.47 21.69 -5.38
C PHE A 212 -1.00 21.33 -5.51
N LEU A 213 -1.83 22.37 -5.64
CA LEU A 213 -3.27 22.25 -5.88
C LEU A 213 -3.54 22.16 -7.39
N ASP A 214 -4.60 21.45 -7.75
CA ASP A 214 -5.15 21.44 -9.09
C ASP A 214 -6.64 21.80 -9.06
N MET A 215 -7.24 22.06 -10.21
CA MET A 215 -8.63 22.53 -10.37
C MET A 215 -9.68 21.60 -9.76
N ARG A 216 -9.38 20.32 -9.57
CA ARG A 216 -10.26 19.39 -8.84
C ARG A 216 -10.18 19.59 -7.33
N GLY A 217 -9.05 20.07 -6.86
CA GLY A 217 -8.75 20.28 -5.43
C GLY A 217 -9.07 21.65 -4.92
N ALA A 218 -9.22 22.65 -5.80
CA ALA A 218 -9.53 24.03 -5.41
C ALA A 218 -10.13 24.83 -6.56
N ASP A 219 -10.99 25.80 -6.23
CA ASP A 219 -11.47 26.82 -7.14
C ASP A 219 -10.54 28.05 -7.09
N TRP A 220 -10.06 28.51 -8.23
CA TRP A 220 -9.38 29.81 -8.32
C TRP A 220 -10.46 30.93 -8.33
N THR A 221 -10.59 31.66 -7.23
CA THR A 221 -11.71 32.58 -7.02
C THR A 221 -11.39 34.04 -7.37
N ASP A 222 -10.14 34.45 -7.21
CA ASP A 222 -9.63 35.80 -7.49
C ASP A 222 -8.18 35.70 -7.95
N PRO A 223 -7.55 36.77 -8.53
CA PRO A 223 -6.17 36.72 -9.01
C PRO A 223 -5.16 36.12 -8.01
N ASP A 224 -5.34 36.41 -6.71
CA ASP A 224 -4.44 35.96 -5.64
C ASP A 224 -5.16 35.13 -4.57
N ALA A 225 -6.30 34.49 -4.89
CA ALA A 225 -7.09 33.72 -3.94
C ALA A 225 -7.67 32.44 -4.54
N PHE A 226 -7.78 31.41 -3.71
CA PHE A 226 -8.45 30.16 -4.03
C PHE A 226 -9.32 29.68 -2.87
N ARG A 227 -10.27 28.84 -3.17
CA ARG A 227 -11.10 28.13 -2.20
C ARG A 227 -10.87 26.63 -2.36
N LEU A 228 -10.48 25.96 -1.28
CA LEU A 228 -10.28 24.50 -1.27
C LEU A 228 -11.59 23.75 -1.53
N ALA A 229 -11.51 22.66 -2.28
CA ALA A 229 -12.59 21.70 -2.40
C ALA A 229 -12.91 21.08 -1.03
N GLU A 230 -14.17 20.71 -0.82
CA GLU A 230 -14.60 20.01 0.38
C GLU A 230 -14.03 18.58 0.45
N GLY A 231 -13.73 18.15 1.66
CA GLY A 231 -13.24 16.79 1.92
C GLY A 231 -11.86 16.51 1.31
N ALA A 232 -11.60 15.24 1.08
CA ALA A 232 -10.32 14.76 0.58
C ALA A 232 -10.10 15.00 -0.93
N ARG A 233 -11.12 15.44 -1.67
CA ARG A 233 -10.99 15.82 -3.09
C ARG A 233 -9.93 16.90 -3.33
N ARG A 234 -9.57 17.67 -2.31
CA ARG A 234 -8.46 18.63 -2.41
C ARG A 234 -7.10 18.01 -2.72
N PHE A 235 -7.01 16.67 -2.66
CA PHE A 235 -5.83 15.86 -3.00
C PHE A 235 -5.93 15.21 -4.39
N GLU A 236 -6.94 15.56 -5.21
CA GLU A 236 -7.12 15.02 -6.56
C GLU A 236 -6.66 16.01 -7.63
N ASN A 237 -6.30 15.46 -8.79
CA ASN A 237 -5.98 16.23 -9.99
C ASN A 237 -7.16 16.25 -10.96
N TRP A 238 -7.21 17.28 -11.80
CA TRP A 238 -8.27 17.46 -12.79
C TRP A 238 -8.28 16.34 -13.84
N GLU A 239 -7.12 16.02 -14.40
CA GLU A 239 -6.98 14.94 -15.35
C GLU A 239 -7.25 13.60 -14.65
N PHE A 240 -8.42 13.04 -14.92
CA PHE A 240 -8.96 11.91 -14.19
C PHE A 240 -9.12 10.69 -15.10
N ALA A 241 -8.50 9.58 -14.76
CA ALA A 241 -8.49 8.38 -15.57
C ALA A 241 -9.79 7.57 -15.42
N TYR A 242 -10.90 8.02 -16.02
CA TYR A 242 -12.26 7.47 -15.85
C TYR A 242 -12.35 5.97 -16.08
N ALA A 243 -11.69 5.44 -17.12
CA ALA A 243 -11.61 4.00 -17.37
C ALA A 243 -10.99 3.23 -16.20
N LEU A 244 -9.91 3.79 -15.60
CA LEU A 244 -9.26 3.18 -14.43
C LEU A 244 -10.13 3.29 -13.18
N VAL A 245 -10.86 4.38 -13.01
CA VAL A 245 -11.83 4.55 -11.93
C VAL A 245 -12.96 3.52 -12.04
N ALA A 246 -13.50 3.29 -13.24
CA ALA A 246 -14.48 2.24 -13.50
C ALA A 246 -13.94 0.84 -13.10
N GLY A 247 -12.67 0.57 -13.46
CA GLY A 247 -11.97 -0.65 -13.04
C GLY A 247 -11.76 -0.74 -11.53
N LEU A 248 -11.44 0.37 -10.84
CA LEU A 248 -11.28 0.42 -9.39
C LEU A 248 -12.61 0.19 -8.67
N SER A 249 -13.70 0.80 -9.18
CA SER A 249 -15.06 0.56 -8.69
C SER A 249 -15.43 -0.92 -8.71
N ALA A 250 -15.23 -1.56 -9.86
CA ALA A 250 -15.49 -2.99 -10.03
C ALA A 250 -14.61 -3.84 -9.11
N ALA A 251 -13.34 -3.47 -8.90
CA ALA A 251 -12.43 -4.17 -7.99
C ALA A 251 -12.86 -4.05 -6.52
N ALA A 252 -13.24 -2.85 -6.07
CA ALA A 252 -13.73 -2.61 -4.72
C ALA A 252 -15.02 -3.39 -4.45
N ARG A 253 -15.98 -3.36 -5.37
CA ARG A 253 -17.22 -4.14 -5.30
C ARG A 253 -16.92 -5.65 -5.23
N TYR A 254 -16.02 -6.14 -6.06
CA TYR A 254 -15.61 -7.53 -6.08
C TYR A 254 -14.96 -7.94 -4.75
N ALA A 255 -14.08 -7.11 -4.19
CA ALA A 255 -13.42 -7.35 -2.90
C ALA A 255 -14.43 -7.40 -1.74
N LEU A 256 -15.46 -6.53 -1.75
CA LEU A 256 -16.54 -6.55 -0.77
C LEU A 256 -17.37 -7.84 -0.84
N VAL A 257 -17.64 -8.37 -2.05
CA VAL A 257 -18.34 -9.65 -2.24
C VAL A 257 -17.50 -10.83 -1.76
N VAL A 258 -16.21 -10.86 -2.10
CA VAL A 258 -15.28 -11.91 -1.64
C VAL A 258 -15.13 -11.89 -0.12
N GLY A 259 -15.12 -10.71 0.48
CA GLY A 259 -15.21 -10.50 1.91
C GLY A 259 -14.09 -11.14 2.75
N ALA A 260 -14.42 -11.48 3.99
CA ALA A 260 -13.49 -12.07 4.95
C ALA A 260 -12.99 -13.45 4.51
N ALA A 261 -13.88 -14.30 4.00
CA ALA A 261 -13.53 -15.67 3.61
C ALA A 261 -12.38 -15.73 2.57
N GLY A 262 -12.38 -14.80 1.60
CA GLY A 262 -11.30 -14.73 0.63
C GLY A 262 -9.98 -14.26 1.25
N ARG A 263 -10.02 -13.27 2.14
CA ARG A 263 -8.82 -12.80 2.85
C ARG A 263 -8.22 -13.90 3.72
N GLU A 264 -9.05 -14.57 4.52
CA GLU A 264 -8.64 -15.70 5.37
C GLU A 264 -8.06 -16.84 4.56
N ARG A 265 -8.68 -17.18 3.40
CA ARG A 265 -8.15 -18.21 2.51
C ARG A 265 -6.76 -17.84 1.98
N ALA A 266 -6.53 -16.62 1.53
CA ALA A 266 -5.23 -16.19 1.04
C ALA A 266 -4.15 -16.31 2.12
N CYS A 267 -4.42 -15.84 3.34
CA CYS A 267 -3.50 -15.95 4.47
C CYS A 267 -3.26 -17.43 4.88
N ARG A 268 -4.32 -18.26 4.87
CA ARG A 268 -4.20 -19.70 5.14
C ARG A 268 -3.31 -20.40 4.13
N LEU A 269 -3.45 -20.12 2.83
CA LEU A 269 -2.58 -20.68 1.79
C LEU A 269 -1.11 -20.30 2.01
N ALA A 270 -0.84 -19.05 2.38
CA ALA A 270 0.51 -18.63 2.73
C ALA A 270 1.04 -19.32 4.00
N ALA A 271 0.20 -19.53 5.00
CA ALA A 271 0.55 -20.27 6.21
C ALA A 271 0.90 -21.74 5.93
N LEU A 272 0.20 -22.37 4.98
CA LEU A 272 0.53 -23.74 4.50
C LEU A 272 1.84 -23.77 3.70
N LEU A 273 2.09 -22.73 2.90
CA LEU A 273 3.28 -22.65 2.03
C LEU A 273 4.59 -22.46 2.82
N ARG A 274 4.58 -21.67 3.89
CA ARG A 274 5.80 -21.32 4.65
C ARG A 274 6.58 -22.52 5.16
N PRO A 275 5.99 -23.45 5.91
CA PRO A 275 6.73 -24.64 6.38
C PRO A 275 7.22 -25.50 5.24
N GLN A 276 6.43 -25.69 4.18
CA GLN A 276 6.85 -26.49 3.02
C GLN A 276 8.09 -25.90 2.33
N LEU A 277 8.19 -24.57 2.24
CA LEU A 277 9.37 -23.89 1.71
C LEU A 277 10.56 -23.99 2.68
N ALA A 278 10.32 -23.92 3.98
CA ALA A 278 11.36 -24.04 5.00
C ALA A 278 11.99 -25.44 5.06
N ASP A 279 11.24 -26.49 4.68
CA ASP A 279 11.72 -27.87 4.63
C ASP A 279 12.66 -28.15 3.42
N ILE A 280 12.74 -27.24 2.46
CA ILE A 280 13.65 -27.37 1.30
C ILE A 280 15.08 -27.06 1.76
N ALA A 281 15.99 -28.00 1.57
CA ALA A 281 17.41 -27.82 1.89
C ALA A 281 17.98 -26.55 1.18
N GLY A 282 18.61 -25.68 1.93
CA GLY A 282 19.18 -24.43 1.43
C GLY A 282 18.18 -23.27 1.24
N VAL A 283 16.91 -23.45 1.57
CA VAL A 283 15.89 -22.40 1.58
C VAL A 283 15.69 -21.87 2.99
N ARG A 284 15.69 -20.56 3.13
CA ARG A 284 15.44 -19.85 4.39
C ARG A 284 14.23 -18.94 4.22
N VAL A 285 13.16 -19.18 4.96
CA VAL A 285 12.01 -18.27 5.03
C VAL A 285 12.43 -17.01 5.80
N LEU A 286 12.11 -15.86 5.26
CA LEU A 286 12.55 -14.55 5.77
C LEU A 286 11.46 -13.79 6.53
N ASP A 287 10.23 -14.30 6.50
CA ASP A 287 9.10 -13.65 7.16
C ASP A 287 9.26 -13.71 8.69
N ARG A 288 9.11 -12.56 9.32
CA ARG A 288 9.19 -12.38 10.78
C ARG A 288 7.89 -11.77 11.29
N GLY A 289 7.74 -11.68 12.62
CA GLY A 289 6.62 -11.03 13.27
C GLY A 289 5.53 -12.01 13.74
N ARG A 290 4.68 -11.51 14.65
CA ARG A 290 3.60 -12.30 15.27
C ARG A 290 2.46 -12.59 14.29
N GLU A 291 2.15 -11.62 13.46
CA GLU A 291 1.11 -11.73 12.43
C GLU A 291 1.74 -11.74 11.05
N GLN A 292 1.23 -12.62 10.19
CA GLN A 292 1.76 -12.81 8.84
C GLN A 292 0.61 -12.87 7.82
N CYS A 293 0.84 -12.23 6.67
CA CYS A 293 -0.14 -12.13 5.59
C CYS A 293 0.12 -13.14 4.45
N ALA A 294 -0.59 -12.95 3.33
CA ALA A 294 -0.50 -13.77 2.13
C ALA A 294 0.75 -13.48 1.26
N ILE A 295 1.85 -13.06 1.87
CA ILE A 295 3.17 -12.92 1.23
C ILE A 295 4.12 -13.86 1.94
N VAL A 296 4.91 -14.63 1.18
CA VAL A 296 5.96 -15.50 1.69
C VAL A 296 7.25 -15.18 0.96
N THR A 297 8.30 -14.85 1.73
CA THR A 297 9.61 -14.51 1.17
C THR A 297 10.67 -15.48 1.58
N VAL A 298 11.51 -15.89 0.63
CA VAL A 298 12.60 -16.82 0.87
C VAL A 298 13.91 -16.34 0.26
N ASP A 299 14.99 -16.70 0.91
CA ASP A 299 16.35 -16.68 0.41
C ASP A 299 16.76 -18.13 0.10
N VAL A 300 17.43 -18.35 -1.03
CA VAL A 300 17.90 -19.67 -1.46
C VAL A 300 19.42 -19.64 -1.57
N ALA A 301 20.09 -20.41 -0.75
CA ALA A 301 21.54 -20.42 -0.63
C ALA A 301 22.24 -20.60 -1.99
N GLY A 302 23.14 -19.70 -2.33
CA GLY A 302 23.90 -19.74 -3.57
C GLY A 302 23.09 -19.47 -4.85
N ARG A 303 21.83 -19.01 -4.74
CA ARG A 303 20.95 -18.74 -5.89
C ARG A 303 20.53 -17.28 -5.94
N ASN A 304 20.48 -16.73 -7.15
CA ASN A 304 19.92 -15.41 -7.38
C ASN A 304 18.39 -15.51 -7.55
N ALA A 305 17.62 -14.72 -6.80
CA ALA A 305 16.16 -14.77 -6.84
C ALA A 305 15.58 -14.35 -8.20
N ALA A 306 16.25 -13.47 -8.97
CA ALA A 306 15.79 -13.09 -10.30
C ALA A 306 15.90 -14.27 -11.28
N ASP A 307 16.97 -15.07 -11.18
CA ASP A 307 17.15 -16.28 -12.02
C ASP A 307 16.13 -17.36 -11.64
N LEU A 308 15.91 -17.57 -10.34
CA LEU A 308 14.89 -18.50 -9.86
C LEU A 308 13.50 -18.11 -10.35
N LYS A 309 13.15 -16.82 -10.27
CA LYS A 309 11.89 -16.29 -10.79
C LYS A 309 11.71 -16.59 -12.28
N LEU A 310 12.75 -16.42 -13.10
CA LEU A 310 12.70 -16.70 -14.54
C LEU A 310 12.49 -18.18 -14.81
N ARG A 311 13.23 -19.06 -14.11
CA ARG A 311 13.11 -20.52 -14.25
C ARG A 311 11.75 -21.04 -13.77
N LEU A 312 11.19 -20.49 -12.70
CA LEU A 312 9.83 -20.81 -12.23
C LEU A 312 8.79 -20.35 -13.25
N ARG A 313 8.96 -19.16 -13.82
CA ARG A 313 8.04 -18.63 -14.85
C ARG A 313 8.02 -19.51 -16.11
N GLN A 314 9.14 -20.08 -16.51
CA GLN A 314 9.21 -21.04 -17.63
C GLN A 314 8.40 -22.32 -17.36
N ARG A 315 8.14 -22.63 -16.07
CA ARG A 315 7.27 -23.73 -15.63
C ARG A 315 5.83 -23.30 -15.35
N GLY A 316 5.42 -22.09 -15.76
CA GLY A 316 4.09 -21.54 -15.51
C GLY A 316 3.87 -20.99 -14.09
N ILE A 317 4.91 -20.92 -13.24
CA ILE A 317 4.82 -20.46 -11.85
C ILE A 317 5.26 -19.01 -11.76
N ASN A 318 4.30 -18.11 -11.52
CA ASN A 318 4.57 -16.69 -11.42
C ASN A 318 4.94 -16.28 -9.98
N THR A 319 6.17 -15.82 -9.81
CA THR A 319 6.70 -15.29 -8.54
C THR A 319 7.25 -13.89 -8.74
N SER A 320 7.70 -13.26 -7.68
CA SER A 320 8.38 -11.96 -7.71
C SER A 320 9.77 -12.11 -7.10
N SER A 321 10.72 -11.28 -7.53
CA SER A 321 12.04 -11.18 -6.91
C SER A 321 12.33 -9.75 -6.54
N ALA A 322 13.12 -9.56 -5.49
CA ALA A 322 13.58 -8.27 -5.05
C ALA A 322 15.08 -8.33 -4.70
N ASP A 323 15.76 -7.21 -4.86
CA ASP A 323 17.15 -7.02 -4.43
C ASP A 323 17.21 -6.04 -3.25
N ARG A 324 18.41 -5.80 -2.74
CA ARG A 324 18.67 -4.90 -1.61
C ARG A 324 18.07 -3.50 -1.79
N LYS A 325 17.98 -2.98 -3.04
CA LYS A 325 17.42 -1.64 -3.31
C LYS A 325 15.93 -1.54 -2.99
N SER A 326 15.22 -2.65 -2.92
CA SER A 326 13.80 -2.71 -2.59
C SER A 326 13.50 -2.70 -1.08
N GLY A 327 14.53 -2.55 -0.23
CA GLY A 327 14.38 -2.47 1.22
C GLY A 327 15.75 -2.57 1.90
N VAL A 328 16.58 -1.50 1.81
CA VAL A 328 17.97 -1.53 2.24
C VAL A 328 18.13 -2.06 3.67
N LEU A 329 17.42 -1.47 4.62
CA LEU A 329 17.55 -1.82 6.05
C LEU A 329 17.02 -3.23 6.33
N ASP A 330 15.86 -3.57 5.80
CA ASP A 330 15.22 -4.87 5.95
C ASP A 330 16.08 -6.01 5.35
N MET A 331 16.63 -5.79 4.15
CA MET A 331 17.48 -6.77 3.48
C MET A 331 18.84 -6.96 4.19
N ASP A 332 19.44 -5.88 4.69
CA ASP A 332 20.69 -5.94 5.46
C ASP A 332 20.49 -6.70 6.78
N GLU A 333 19.38 -6.44 7.49
CA GLU A 333 19.04 -7.16 8.72
C GLU A 333 18.80 -8.65 8.47
N LYS A 334 18.11 -8.99 7.39
CA LYS A 334 17.87 -10.38 6.96
C LYS A 334 19.13 -11.06 6.41
N ARG A 335 20.21 -10.31 6.17
CA ARG A 335 21.42 -10.80 5.51
C ARG A 335 21.12 -11.51 4.20
N ALA A 336 20.24 -10.87 3.39
CA ALA A 336 19.82 -11.37 2.08
C ALA A 336 20.14 -10.33 1.00
N SER A 337 20.87 -10.74 -0.04
CA SER A 337 21.16 -9.88 -1.19
C SER A 337 19.99 -9.82 -2.18
N THR A 338 19.28 -10.94 -2.32
CA THR A 338 18.06 -11.06 -3.12
C THR A 338 17.04 -11.93 -2.39
N VAL A 339 15.76 -11.72 -2.66
CA VAL A 339 14.67 -12.54 -2.11
C VAL A 339 13.70 -12.95 -3.20
N LEU A 340 13.26 -14.19 -3.16
CA LEU A 340 12.15 -14.71 -3.97
C LEU A 340 10.86 -14.58 -3.16
N ARG A 341 9.79 -14.05 -3.78
CA ARG A 341 8.51 -13.82 -3.13
C ARG A 341 7.39 -14.59 -3.81
N PHE A 342 6.68 -15.34 -3.02
CA PHE A 342 5.41 -15.97 -3.33
C PHE A 342 4.28 -15.10 -2.76
N SER A 343 3.17 -15.03 -3.46
CA SER A 343 2.01 -14.25 -3.03
C SER A 343 0.73 -15.01 -3.39
N PRO A 344 0.45 -16.13 -2.69
CA PRO A 344 -0.77 -16.88 -2.93
C PRO A 344 -1.99 -15.99 -2.67
N HIS A 345 -3.02 -16.20 -3.47
CA HIS A 345 -4.27 -15.47 -3.38
C HIS A 345 -5.44 -16.45 -3.20
N TYR A 346 -6.60 -16.00 -2.78
CA TYR A 346 -7.75 -16.86 -2.50
C TYR A 346 -8.18 -17.77 -3.67
N TYR A 347 -7.79 -17.48 -4.89
CA TYR A 347 -8.09 -18.27 -6.08
C TYR A 347 -7.06 -19.37 -6.39
N ASN A 348 -5.94 -19.40 -5.65
CA ASN A 348 -4.98 -20.48 -5.79
C ASN A 348 -5.47 -21.73 -5.06
N THR A 349 -4.95 -22.90 -5.47
CA THR A 349 -5.21 -24.20 -4.86
C THR A 349 -4.01 -24.70 -4.07
N GLU A 350 -4.22 -25.64 -3.18
CA GLU A 350 -3.16 -26.32 -2.46
C GLU A 350 -2.22 -27.07 -3.42
N ASP A 351 -2.75 -27.73 -4.47
CA ASP A 351 -1.96 -28.43 -5.50
C ASP A 351 -1.03 -27.47 -6.25
N GLU A 352 -1.46 -26.22 -6.51
CA GLU A 352 -0.59 -25.20 -7.10
C GLU A 352 0.56 -24.81 -6.15
N LEU A 353 0.33 -24.81 -4.82
CA LEU A 353 1.39 -24.58 -3.84
C LEU A 353 2.39 -25.74 -3.82
N GLU A 354 1.92 -26.98 -3.80
CA GLU A 354 2.76 -28.19 -3.86
C GLU A 354 3.62 -28.20 -5.13
N THR A 355 3.03 -27.86 -6.27
CA THR A 355 3.74 -27.72 -7.55
C THR A 355 4.85 -26.67 -7.46
N ALA A 356 4.56 -25.50 -6.84
CA ALA A 356 5.55 -24.44 -6.67
C ALA A 356 6.69 -24.84 -5.72
N VAL A 357 6.39 -25.57 -4.64
CA VAL A 357 7.37 -26.11 -3.68
C VAL A 357 8.27 -27.13 -4.36
N ALA A 358 7.70 -28.10 -5.08
CA ALA A 358 8.46 -29.12 -5.79
C ALA A 358 9.41 -28.51 -6.84
N ALA A 359 8.90 -27.53 -7.61
CA ALA A 359 9.70 -26.84 -8.61
C ALA A 359 10.87 -26.04 -7.97
N LEU A 360 10.63 -25.37 -6.83
CA LEU A 360 11.71 -24.66 -6.12
C LEU A 360 12.72 -25.63 -5.54
N ALA A 361 12.30 -26.79 -4.99
CA ALA A 361 13.18 -27.80 -4.43
C ALA A 361 14.14 -28.36 -5.48
N GLU A 362 13.69 -28.58 -6.72
CA GLU A 362 14.56 -28.96 -7.84
C GLU A 362 15.56 -27.86 -8.19
N LEU A 363 15.09 -26.62 -8.27
CA LEU A 363 15.93 -25.48 -8.60
C LEU A 363 16.96 -25.12 -7.51
N ALA A 364 16.68 -25.41 -6.27
CA ALA A 364 17.61 -25.22 -5.15
C ALA A 364 18.77 -26.22 -5.20
N ARG A 365 18.53 -27.48 -5.67
CA ARG A 365 19.53 -28.52 -5.81
C ARG A 365 20.40 -28.39 -7.07
N SER A 366 19.86 -27.83 -8.17
CA SER A 366 20.54 -27.67 -9.47
C SER A 366 21.57 -26.55 -9.48
#